data_084c909e655c69950db1da4bce419dc2
#
_entry.id   084c909e655c69950db1da4bce419dc2
#
_cell.length_a   1.000
_cell.length_b   1.000
_cell.length_c   1.000
_cell.angle_alpha   90.00
_cell.angle_beta   90.00
_cell.angle_gamma   90.00
#
_symmetry.space_group_name_H-M   'P 1'
#
loop_
_entity.id
_entity.type
_entity.pdbx_description
1 polymer ?
#
loop_
_entity_poly.entity_id
_entity_poly.type
_entity_poly.pdbx_seq_one_letter_code
_entity_poly.pdbx_strand_id
1 'polypeptide(L)'
;MKILKLIKNIISGILIVLLACVLLINIYSIFQRQSSGRNHPNILGYANAIVISGSMSPEIEIDDLVVTKKQDEYHVGDIVTVDNGKSFVTHRIIEETPEGFITKGDANNAPDAFVATNENISGKVIRVFPGGGKYVAMLQSPLGMMCMVLLAFVLLYLPAGKKTENKEES
;
A
#
# COMPACT_ATOMS: atom_id res chain seq x y z
N MET A 1 39.00 -6.38 -5.86
CA MET A 1 38.17 -7.58 -5.61
C MET A 1 37.47 -7.60 -4.24
N LYS A 2 38.15 -7.33 -3.11
CA LYS A 2 37.51 -7.35 -1.75
C LYS A 2 36.39 -6.32 -1.58
N ILE A 3 36.60 -5.09 -2.06
CA ILE A 3 35.62 -3.99 -1.97
C ILE A 3 34.33 -4.33 -2.75
N LEU A 4 34.44 -4.89 -3.95
CA LEU A 4 33.30 -5.28 -4.78
C LEU A 4 32.44 -6.37 -4.11
N LYS A 5 33.10 -7.34 -3.44
CA LYS A 5 32.39 -8.35 -2.62
C LYS A 5 31.69 -7.75 -1.43
N LEU A 6 32.33 -6.79 -0.75
CA LEU A 6 31.73 -6.10 0.38
C LEU A 6 30.47 -5.32 -0.05
N ILE A 7 30.57 -4.55 -1.14
CA ILE A 7 29.44 -3.79 -1.70
C ILE A 7 28.29 -4.74 -2.08
N LYS A 8 28.58 -5.85 -2.78
CA LYS A 8 27.56 -6.86 -3.13
C LYS A 8 26.86 -7.41 -1.89
N ASN A 9 27.61 -7.78 -0.85
CA ASN A 9 27.02 -8.34 0.38
C ASN A 9 26.17 -7.31 1.11
N ILE A 10 26.57 -6.04 1.16
CA ILE A 10 25.78 -4.95 1.74
C ILE A 10 24.48 -4.76 0.95
N ILE A 11 24.55 -4.68 -0.37
CA ILE A 11 23.36 -4.53 -1.24
C ILE A 11 22.41 -5.72 -1.07
N SER A 12 22.93 -6.96 -1.08
CA SER A 12 22.09 -8.15 -0.85
C SER A 12 21.46 -8.13 0.54
N GLY A 13 22.19 -7.75 1.58
CA GLY A 13 21.66 -7.62 2.93
C GLY A 13 20.53 -6.60 3.02
N ILE A 14 20.71 -5.41 2.44
CA ILE A 14 19.67 -4.38 2.37
C ILE A 14 18.43 -4.90 1.63
N LEU A 15 18.63 -5.56 0.49
CA LEU A 15 17.52 -6.08 -0.32
C LEU A 15 16.74 -7.18 0.42
N ILE A 16 17.42 -8.07 1.13
CA ILE A 16 16.79 -9.10 1.96
C ILE A 16 15.95 -8.47 3.07
N VAL A 17 16.49 -7.45 3.76
CA VAL A 17 15.75 -6.73 4.81
C VAL A 17 14.51 -6.07 4.23
N LEU A 18 14.62 -5.41 3.07
CA LEU A 18 13.46 -4.80 2.39
C LEU A 18 12.40 -5.84 2.03
N LEU A 19 12.80 -6.97 1.45
CA LEU A 19 11.87 -8.08 1.12
C LEU A 19 11.19 -8.64 2.38
N ALA A 20 11.95 -8.82 3.46
CA ALA A 20 11.38 -9.27 4.74
C ALA A 20 10.36 -8.26 5.30
N CYS A 21 10.65 -6.96 5.25
CA CYS A 21 9.71 -5.92 5.66
C CYS A 21 8.42 -5.95 4.82
N VAL A 22 8.53 -6.08 3.51
CA VAL A 22 7.35 -6.18 2.61
C VAL A 22 6.53 -7.43 2.95
N LEU A 23 7.15 -8.58 3.17
CA LEU A 23 6.46 -9.81 3.57
C LEU A 23 5.75 -9.66 4.92
N LEU A 24 6.40 -9.06 5.91
CA LEU A 24 5.79 -8.83 7.22
C LEU A 24 4.59 -7.87 7.14
N ILE A 25 4.68 -6.81 6.33
CA ILE A 25 3.57 -5.89 6.08
C ILE A 25 2.41 -6.63 5.40
N ASN A 26 2.68 -7.50 4.43
CA ASN A 26 1.65 -8.30 3.76
C ASN A 26 0.96 -9.26 4.74
N ILE A 27 1.72 -10.00 5.56
CA ILE A 27 1.18 -10.90 6.57
C ILE A 27 0.34 -10.13 7.58
N TYR A 28 0.83 -9.00 8.08
CA TYR A 28 0.09 -8.12 8.99
C TYR A 28 -1.22 -7.63 8.35
N SER A 29 -1.20 -7.22 7.08
CA SER A 29 -2.37 -6.76 6.34
C SER A 29 -3.43 -7.88 6.20
N ILE A 30 -3.00 -9.11 5.89
CA ILE A 30 -3.88 -10.28 5.81
C ILE A 30 -4.49 -10.58 7.18
N PHE A 31 -3.67 -10.57 8.24
CA PHE A 31 -4.15 -10.82 9.60
C PHE A 31 -5.16 -9.77 10.07
N GLN A 32 -4.92 -8.48 9.78
CA GLN A 32 -5.87 -7.41 10.10
C GLN A 32 -7.20 -7.57 9.36
N ARG A 33 -7.18 -7.93 8.07
CA ARG A 33 -8.41 -8.20 7.30
C ARG A 33 -9.24 -9.32 7.92
N GLN A 34 -8.57 -10.39 8.39
CA GLN A 34 -9.22 -11.54 9.01
C GLN A 34 -9.77 -11.23 10.41
N SER A 35 -9.01 -10.49 11.22
CA SER A 35 -9.31 -10.26 12.64
C SER A 35 -10.30 -9.14 12.88
N SER A 36 -10.27 -8.07 12.09
CA SER A 36 -11.05 -6.87 12.35
C SER A 36 -12.34 -6.78 11.53
N GLY A 37 -12.57 -7.71 10.59
CA GLY A 37 -13.66 -7.61 9.62
C GLY A 37 -13.58 -6.34 8.74
N ARG A 38 -12.53 -5.54 8.89
CA ARG A 38 -12.27 -4.29 8.18
C ARG A 38 -11.19 -4.48 7.13
N ASN A 39 -11.43 -4.03 5.93
CA ASN A 39 -10.54 -4.24 4.79
C ASN A 39 -9.34 -3.26 4.73
N HIS A 40 -9.21 -2.32 5.69
CA HIS A 40 -8.12 -1.34 5.70
C HIS A 40 -7.21 -1.49 6.90
N PRO A 41 -6.01 -2.08 6.72
CA PRO A 41 -4.97 -2.02 7.73
C PRO A 41 -4.53 -0.58 7.93
N ASN A 42 -4.67 -0.08 9.15
CA ASN A 42 -4.19 1.22 9.58
C ASN A 42 -2.90 1.03 10.38
N ILE A 43 -1.80 1.59 9.89
CA ILE A 43 -0.49 1.54 10.56
C ILE A 43 -0.10 2.97 10.93
N LEU A 44 -0.05 3.27 12.21
CA LEU A 44 0.33 4.60 12.73
C LEU A 44 -0.54 5.75 12.16
N GLY A 45 -1.82 5.52 11.95
CA GLY A 45 -2.73 6.50 11.37
C GLY A 45 -2.71 6.56 9.84
N TYR A 46 -1.86 5.76 9.17
CA TYR A 46 -1.80 5.67 7.71
C TYR A 46 -2.52 4.42 7.22
N ALA A 47 -3.28 4.56 6.14
CA ALA A 47 -3.86 3.44 5.41
C ALA A 47 -3.60 3.61 3.91
N ASN A 48 -3.73 2.52 3.17
CA ASN A 48 -3.65 2.55 1.72
C ASN A 48 -4.84 1.80 1.10
N ALA A 49 -5.25 2.22 -0.08
CA ALA A 49 -6.29 1.54 -0.85
C ALA A 49 -5.94 1.54 -2.34
N ILE A 50 -6.36 0.46 -3.01
CA ILE A 50 -6.33 0.40 -4.47
C ILE A 50 -7.69 0.85 -4.98
N VAL A 51 -7.69 1.80 -5.89
CA VAL A 51 -8.90 2.34 -6.49
C VAL A 51 -9.48 1.35 -7.50
N ILE A 52 -10.72 0.94 -7.31
CA ILE A 52 -11.40 -0.08 -8.12
C ILE A 52 -12.57 0.48 -8.95
N SER A 53 -12.87 1.77 -8.82
CA SER A 53 -13.95 2.43 -9.56
C SER A 53 -13.53 3.82 -10.02
N GLY A 54 -14.17 4.32 -11.09
CA GLY A 54 -13.90 5.64 -11.65
C GLY A 54 -14.70 6.77 -11.00
N SER A 55 -15.24 6.59 -9.79
CA SER A 55 -16.09 7.62 -9.13
C SER A 55 -15.36 8.94 -8.85
N MET A 56 -14.04 8.92 -8.82
CA MET A 56 -13.19 10.08 -8.56
C MET A 56 -12.45 10.59 -9.82
N SER A 57 -12.78 10.05 -11.01
CA SER A 57 -12.20 10.54 -12.27
C SER A 57 -12.53 12.02 -12.49
N PRO A 58 -11.61 12.82 -13.06
CA PRO A 58 -10.25 12.44 -13.50
C PRO A 58 -9.18 12.56 -12.41
N GLU A 59 -9.52 12.97 -11.20
CA GLU A 59 -8.56 13.26 -10.11
C GLU A 59 -7.86 11.99 -9.60
N ILE A 60 -8.62 10.88 -9.50
CA ILE A 60 -8.11 9.57 -9.10
C ILE A 60 -8.73 8.53 -10.03
N GLU A 61 -7.89 7.72 -10.66
CA GLU A 61 -8.29 6.73 -11.66
C GLU A 61 -8.26 5.30 -11.12
N ILE A 62 -8.88 4.39 -11.87
CA ILE A 62 -8.84 2.95 -11.56
C ILE A 62 -7.39 2.47 -11.56
N ASP A 63 -7.05 1.56 -10.65
CA ASP A 63 -5.72 1.03 -10.40
C ASP A 63 -4.74 2.03 -9.74
N ASP A 64 -5.16 3.23 -9.38
CA ASP A 64 -4.35 4.09 -8.55
C ASP A 64 -4.21 3.53 -7.13
N LEU A 65 -3.06 3.82 -6.51
CA LEU A 65 -2.84 3.57 -5.10
C LEU A 65 -2.99 4.88 -4.35
N VAL A 66 -3.97 4.97 -3.48
CA VAL A 66 -4.15 6.11 -2.58
C VAL A 66 -3.57 5.80 -1.21
N VAL A 67 -2.89 6.79 -0.63
CA VAL A 67 -2.42 6.76 0.75
C VAL A 67 -3.22 7.78 1.53
N THR A 68 -3.83 7.34 2.62
CA THR A 68 -4.62 8.18 3.51
C THR A 68 -3.96 8.32 4.86
N LYS A 69 -4.21 9.44 5.53
CA LYS A 69 -3.77 9.68 6.90
C LYS A 69 -4.95 10.17 7.73
N LYS A 70 -5.16 9.57 8.89
CA LYS A 70 -6.14 10.04 9.87
C LYS A 70 -5.77 11.45 10.31
N GLN A 71 -6.78 12.35 10.34
CA GLN A 71 -6.64 13.73 10.77
C GLN A 71 -7.58 13.97 11.96
N ASP A 72 -7.30 15.00 12.73
CA ASP A 72 -8.18 15.45 13.82
C ASP A 72 -9.34 16.26 13.28
N GLU A 73 -9.15 16.96 12.15
CA GLU A 73 -10.15 17.80 11.49
C GLU A 73 -10.16 17.57 9.99
N TYR A 74 -11.35 17.69 9.38
CA TYR A 74 -11.59 17.58 7.94
C TYR A 74 -12.37 18.77 7.46
N HIS A 75 -12.19 19.17 6.19
CA HIS A 75 -12.78 20.36 5.60
C HIS A 75 -13.41 20.05 4.25
N VAL A 76 -14.35 20.88 3.84
CA VAL A 76 -14.93 20.85 2.49
C VAL A 76 -13.81 20.95 1.45
N GLY A 77 -13.83 20.07 0.45
CA GLY A 77 -12.81 19.91 -0.56
C GLY A 77 -11.82 18.79 -0.28
N ASP A 78 -11.71 18.30 0.96
CA ASP A 78 -10.85 17.17 1.27
C ASP A 78 -11.35 15.88 0.61
N ILE A 79 -10.44 15.09 0.05
CA ILE A 79 -10.74 13.74 -0.40
C ILE A 79 -10.47 12.80 0.77
N VAL A 80 -11.50 12.06 1.19
CA VAL A 80 -11.45 11.19 2.35
C VAL A 80 -11.87 9.76 1.98
N THR A 81 -11.30 8.79 2.67
CA THR A 81 -11.77 7.39 2.61
C THR A 81 -12.66 7.12 3.80
N VAL A 82 -13.90 6.73 3.54
CA VAL A 82 -14.96 6.50 4.53
C VAL A 82 -15.32 5.02 4.57
N ASP A 83 -15.45 4.47 5.76
CA ASP A 83 -16.06 3.16 6.00
C ASP A 83 -17.58 3.35 6.10
N ASN A 84 -18.33 2.90 5.10
CA ASN A 84 -19.80 2.97 5.10
C ASN A 84 -20.47 1.72 5.69
N GLY A 85 -19.71 0.87 6.38
CA GLY A 85 -20.16 -0.39 6.98
C GLY A 85 -20.23 -1.58 6.01
N LYS A 86 -20.09 -1.35 4.69
CA LYS A 86 -20.06 -2.38 3.63
C LYS A 86 -18.74 -2.39 2.89
N SER A 87 -18.19 -1.21 2.64
CA SER A 87 -16.96 -1.02 1.88
C SER A 87 -16.30 0.29 2.27
N PHE A 88 -15.06 0.46 1.84
CA PHE A 88 -14.36 1.73 1.91
C PHE A 88 -14.58 2.50 0.61
N VAL A 89 -15.06 3.74 0.76
CA VAL A 89 -15.37 4.65 -0.33
C VAL A 89 -14.45 5.85 -0.24
N THR A 90 -13.79 6.22 -1.33
CA THR A 90 -12.92 7.41 -1.37
C THR A 90 -13.63 8.47 -2.19
N HIS A 91 -14.09 9.53 -1.53
CA HIS A 91 -14.87 10.62 -2.14
C HIS A 91 -14.46 11.96 -1.56
N ARG A 92 -14.92 13.03 -2.18
CA ARG A 92 -14.66 14.42 -1.76
C ARG A 92 -15.74 14.89 -0.81
N ILE A 93 -15.35 15.57 0.26
CA ILE A 93 -16.28 16.31 1.14
C ILE A 93 -16.80 17.52 0.36
N ILE A 94 -18.13 17.61 0.21
CA ILE A 94 -18.79 18.70 -0.51
C ILE A 94 -19.55 19.63 0.43
N GLU A 95 -19.89 19.17 1.64
CA GLU A 95 -20.63 19.96 2.61
C GLU A 95 -20.32 19.46 4.03
N GLU A 96 -20.31 20.38 4.99
CA GLU A 96 -20.24 20.10 6.42
C GLU A 96 -21.60 20.37 7.05
N THR A 97 -22.10 19.41 7.85
CA THR A 97 -23.40 19.46 8.53
C THR A 97 -23.21 19.21 10.03
N PRO A 98 -24.23 19.50 10.87
CA PRO A 98 -24.15 19.17 12.30
C PRO A 98 -23.94 17.68 12.59
N GLU A 99 -24.37 16.80 11.69
CA GLU A 99 -24.25 15.33 11.80
C GLU A 99 -22.91 14.81 11.27
N GLY A 100 -22.13 15.60 10.53
CA GLY A 100 -20.88 15.22 9.90
C GLY A 100 -20.71 15.81 8.50
N PHE A 101 -20.12 15.06 7.60
CA PHE A 101 -19.76 15.52 6.26
C PHE A 101 -20.57 14.76 5.19
N ILE A 102 -21.07 15.50 4.21
CA ILE A 102 -21.63 14.93 2.98
C ILE A 102 -20.48 14.77 1.98
N THR A 103 -20.37 13.56 1.44
CA THR A 103 -19.34 13.23 0.46
C THR A 103 -19.95 12.93 -0.90
N LYS A 104 -19.14 13.09 -1.96
CA LYS A 104 -19.53 12.79 -3.32
C LYS A 104 -18.30 12.45 -4.16
N GLY A 105 -18.39 11.42 -5.01
CA GLY A 105 -17.40 11.16 -6.03
C GLY A 105 -17.40 12.26 -7.11
N ASP A 106 -16.21 12.66 -7.55
CA ASP A 106 -16.06 13.77 -8.51
C ASP A 106 -16.80 13.47 -9.83
N ALA A 107 -16.85 12.21 -10.26
CA ALA A 107 -17.58 11.75 -11.45
C ALA A 107 -19.05 11.34 -11.16
N ASN A 108 -19.51 11.37 -9.91
CA ASN A 108 -20.87 10.98 -9.56
C ASN A 108 -21.86 12.12 -9.80
N ASN A 109 -23.11 11.78 -10.12
CA ASN A 109 -24.19 12.77 -10.31
C ASN A 109 -24.86 13.20 -9.01
N ALA A 110 -24.77 12.38 -7.94
CA ALA A 110 -25.44 12.61 -6.67
C ALA A 110 -24.46 12.42 -5.50
N PRO A 111 -24.71 13.09 -4.36
CA PRO A 111 -24.03 12.82 -3.09
C PRO A 111 -24.23 11.39 -2.62
N ASP A 112 -23.35 10.96 -1.72
CA ASP A 112 -23.48 9.67 -1.06
C ASP A 112 -24.71 9.64 -0.11
N ALA A 113 -25.32 8.47 0.02
CA ALA A 113 -26.50 8.30 0.87
C ALA A 113 -26.16 8.12 2.37
N PHE A 114 -24.89 8.16 2.72
CA PHE A 114 -24.39 8.05 4.10
C PHE A 114 -23.69 9.34 4.51
N VAL A 115 -23.62 9.57 5.83
CA VAL A 115 -22.87 10.70 6.40
C VAL A 115 -21.49 10.22 6.82
N ALA A 116 -20.46 10.94 6.41
CA ALA A 116 -19.11 10.73 6.87
C ALA A 116 -18.90 11.48 8.20
N THR A 117 -18.35 10.79 9.20
CA THR A 117 -18.04 11.34 10.52
C THR A 117 -16.57 11.11 10.87
N ASN A 118 -16.06 11.81 11.86
CA ASN A 118 -14.69 11.58 12.34
C ASN A 118 -14.43 10.12 12.75
N GLU A 119 -15.48 9.36 13.11
CA GLU A 119 -15.36 7.97 13.52
C GLU A 119 -15.21 7.03 12.32
N ASN A 120 -16.01 7.24 11.26
CA ASN A 120 -16.04 6.37 10.10
C ASN A 120 -15.09 6.82 8.97
N ILE A 121 -14.53 8.03 9.01
CA ILE A 121 -13.45 8.44 8.10
C ILE A 121 -12.17 7.72 8.49
N SER A 122 -11.67 6.88 7.61
CA SER A 122 -10.38 6.18 7.77
C SER A 122 -9.19 7.14 7.63
N GLY A 123 -9.33 8.18 6.82
CA GLY A 123 -8.31 9.22 6.67
C GLY A 123 -8.51 10.08 5.42
N LYS A 124 -7.81 11.22 5.39
CA LYS A 124 -7.69 12.11 4.23
C LYS A 124 -6.64 11.56 3.26
N VAL A 125 -6.93 11.59 1.96
CA VAL A 125 -5.96 11.25 0.92
C VAL A 125 -4.84 12.29 0.93
N ILE A 126 -3.63 11.83 1.19
CA ILE A 126 -2.43 12.66 1.24
C ILE A 126 -1.50 12.42 0.06
N ARG A 127 -1.66 11.29 -0.63
CA ARG A 127 -0.85 10.95 -1.81
C ARG A 127 -1.62 9.99 -2.70
N VAL A 128 -1.50 10.23 -4.01
CA VAL A 128 -1.97 9.32 -5.06
C VAL A 128 -0.75 8.87 -5.87
N PHE A 129 -0.66 7.58 -6.15
CA PHE A 129 0.35 6.99 -7.02
C PHE A 129 -0.35 6.41 -8.24
N PRO A 130 -0.31 7.09 -9.40
CA PRO A 130 -1.00 6.66 -10.61
C PRO A 130 -0.57 5.24 -11.03
N GLY A 131 -1.55 4.35 -11.22
CA GLY A 131 -1.33 2.95 -11.56
C GLY A 131 -0.57 2.12 -10.53
N GLY A 132 -0.30 2.67 -9.34
CA GLY A 132 0.46 2.03 -8.26
C GLY A 132 -0.22 0.80 -7.69
N GLY A 133 -1.54 0.74 -7.76
CA GLY A 133 -2.35 -0.37 -7.26
C GLY A 133 -2.02 -1.70 -7.92
N LYS A 134 -1.70 -1.71 -9.23
CA LYS A 134 -1.29 -2.93 -9.96
C LYS A 134 -0.08 -3.61 -9.33
N TYR A 135 0.93 -2.82 -8.98
CA TYR A 135 2.16 -3.34 -8.37
C TYR A 135 1.91 -3.87 -6.97
N VAL A 136 1.10 -3.16 -6.18
CA VAL A 136 0.69 -3.62 -4.85
C VAL A 136 -0.11 -4.90 -4.93
N ALA A 137 -1.10 -4.98 -5.83
CA ALA A 137 -1.90 -6.19 -6.05
C ALA A 137 -1.03 -7.37 -6.49
N MET A 138 -0.06 -7.16 -7.38
CA MET A 138 0.89 -8.17 -7.80
C MET A 138 1.72 -8.69 -6.63
N LEU A 139 2.28 -7.80 -5.80
CA LEU A 139 3.08 -8.18 -4.64
C LEU A 139 2.26 -8.88 -3.55
N GLN A 140 0.97 -8.55 -3.42
CA GLN A 140 0.05 -9.17 -2.47
C GLN A 140 -0.56 -10.48 -2.98
N SER A 141 -0.38 -10.80 -4.26
CA SER A 141 -0.84 -12.07 -4.81
C SER A 141 -0.03 -13.26 -4.25
N PRO A 142 -0.62 -14.47 -4.17
CA PRO A 142 0.13 -15.66 -3.73
C PRO A 142 1.39 -15.91 -4.57
N LEU A 143 1.31 -15.68 -5.88
CA LEU A 143 2.45 -15.81 -6.79
C LEU A 143 3.53 -14.74 -6.50
N GLY A 144 3.15 -13.48 -6.28
CA GLY A 144 4.07 -12.41 -5.93
C GLY A 144 4.80 -12.68 -4.61
N MET A 145 4.07 -13.14 -3.58
CA MET A 145 4.67 -13.53 -2.31
C MET A 145 5.65 -14.71 -2.48
N MET A 146 5.30 -15.72 -3.26
CA MET A 146 6.18 -16.84 -3.55
C MET A 146 7.46 -16.38 -4.29
N CYS A 147 7.33 -15.51 -5.28
CA CYS A 147 8.47 -14.94 -5.99
C CYS A 147 9.39 -14.13 -5.06
N MET A 148 8.83 -13.35 -4.12
CA MET A 148 9.63 -12.62 -3.12
C MET A 148 10.42 -13.56 -2.21
N VAL A 149 9.80 -14.64 -1.73
CA VAL A 149 10.48 -15.66 -0.91
C VAL A 149 11.59 -16.35 -1.70
N LEU A 150 11.33 -16.77 -2.95
CA LEU A 150 12.33 -17.36 -3.82
C LEU A 150 13.48 -16.40 -4.10
N LEU A 151 13.20 -15.13 -4.37
CA LEU A 151 14.23 -14.12 -4.59
C LEU A 151 15.10 -13.94 -3.34
N ALA A 152 14.49 -13.86 -2.15
CA ALA A 152 15.24 -13.78 -0.90
C ALA A 152 16.15 -15.01 -0.70
N PHE A 153 15.62 -16.21 -0.99
CA PHE A 153 16.38 -17.45 -0.93
C PHE A 153 17.58 -17.44 -1.91
N VAL A 154 17.35 -17.05 -3.17
CA VAL A 154 18.43 -16.92 -4.17
C VAL A 154 19.50 -15.94 -3.71
N LEU A 155 19.11 -14.78 -3.15
CA LEU A 155 20.06 -13.77 -2.66
C LEU A 155 20.90 -14.28 -1.47
N LEU A 156 20.31 -15.09 -0.61
CA LEU A 156 21.00 -15.72 0.52
C LEU A 156 22.03 -16.76 0.05
N TYR A 157 21.65 -17.57 -0.94
CA TYR A 157 22.45 -18.72 -1.38
C TYR A 157 23.31 -18.44 -2.63
N LEU A 158 23.22 -17.25 -3.25
CA LEU A 158 24.14 -16.87 -4.32
C LEU A 158 25.58 -16.83 -3.78
N PRO A 159 26.43 -17.79 -4.17
CA PRO A 159 27.78 -17.85 -3.62
C PRO A 159 28.53 -16.57 -3.99
N ALA A 160 29.14 -15.93 -3.00
CA ALA A 160 30.10 -14.88 -3.22
C ALA A 160 31.30 -15.47 -3.99
N GLY A 161 31.20 -15.48 -5.33
CA GLY A 161 32.16 -15.96 -6.31
C GLY A 161 33.19 -16.99 -5.82
N LYS A 162 33.09 -18.23 -6.31
CA LYS A 162 34.21 -19.21 -6.19
C LYS A 162 35.47 -18.57 -6.73
N LYS A 163 36.56 -18.54 -5.92
CA LYS A 163 37.91 -18.37 -6.38
C LYS A 163 38.17 -19.54 -7.32
N THR A 164 38.35 -19.30 -8.61
CA THR A 164 39.08 -20.21 -9.47
C THR A 164 40.51 -20.16 -8.94
N GLU A 165 40.90 -21.13 -8.16
CA GLU A 165 42.30 -21.45 -7.87
C GLU A 165 42.88 -22.00 -9.17
N ASN A 166 43.56 -21.14 -9.94
CA ASN A 166 44.46 -21.60 -10.96
C ASN A 166 45.61 -22.30 -10.23
N LYS A 167 45.59 -23.63 -10.24
CA LYS A 167 46.78 -24.41 -10.05
C LYS A 167 47.65 -24.15 -11.28
N GLU A 168 48.66 -23.30 -11.16
CA GLU A 168 49.83 -23.35 -11.99
C GLU A 168 50.61 -24.60 -11.55
N GLU A 169 50.54 -25.65 -12.34
CA GLU A 169 51.51 -26.76 -12.32
C GLU A 169 52.77 -26.27 -13.01
N SER A 170 53.84 -26.14 -12.25
CA SER A 170 55.21 -26.13 -12.74
C SER A 170 55.80 -27.53 -12.74
#